data_f1602fca6e36d2633d304b45bafa6dde
#
_entry.id   f1602fca6e36d2633d304b45bafa6dde
#
_cell.length_a   1.000
_cell.length_b   1.000
_cell.length_c   1.000
_cell.angle_alpha   90.00
_cell.angle_beta   90.00
_cell.angle_gamma   90.00
#
_symmetry.space_group_name_H-M   'P 1'
#
loop_
_entity.id
_entity.type
_entity.pdbx_description
1 polymer ?
#
loop_
_entity_poly.entity_id
_entity_poly.type
_entity_poly.pdbx_seq_one_letter_code
_entity_poly.pdbx_strand_id
1 'polypeptide(L)'
;MIGTQRIGALGALALAALLASACFSTSSGKSASGWLQPSPSLRQQIDDQIKRLPWTHGIERVEQISWLATVGEPAYEQLLELCTDPRADVAASAVAALGATRDSRLVEPLRAVKWKAGDDRSLRFERARCFVRLGDWTQLGALIDGLAEEDAWARAWCLAALREVTGQDLGFDPRAEAPERAQGLERWRTWYSSRTSEGILTPSR
;
A
#
# COMPACT_ATOMS: atom_id res chain seq x y z
N MET A 1 -25.25 -31.06 -89.24
CA MET A 1 -25.30 -29.58 -89.43
C MET A 1 -24.91 -28.95 -88.10
N ILE A 2 -23.64 -28.60 -87.96
CA ILE A 2 -23.09 -27.24 -88.03
C ILE A 2 -23.65 -26.37 -86.90
N GLY A 3 -22.85 -26.03 -85.92
CA GLY A 3 -22.13 -24.83 -85.69
C GLY A 3 -21.71 -24.77 -84.23
N THR A 4 -20.49 -24.89 -84.02
CA THR A 4 -19.40 -23.97 -83.68
C THR A 4 -19.68 -22.85 -82.61
N GLN A 5 -18.79 -22.87 -81.57
CA GLN A 5 -18.07 -21.76 -80.99
C GLN A 5 -18.85 -20.84 -80.01
N ARG A 6 -18.27 -20.37 -78.91
CA ARG A 6 -16.92 -19.89 -78.49
C ARG A 6 -16.92 -19.71 -76.95
N ILE A 7 -15.92 -20.16 -76.26
CA ILE A 7 -14.89 -19.44 -75.48
C ILE A 7 -15.30 -18.14 -74.89
N GLY A 8 -15.18 -18.05 -73.54
CA GLY A 8 -15.18 -16.84 -72.74
C GLY A 8 -14.81 -17.19 -71.31
N ALA A 9 -13.67 -17.26 -71.02
CA ALA A 9 -12.63 -16.59 -70.30
C ALA A 9 -13.05 -16.19 -68.89
N LEU A 10 -12.39 -16.82 -67.94
CA LEU A 10 -11.66 -16.24 -66.79
C LEU A 10 -12.34 -15.13 -65.96
N GLY A 11 -12.62 -15.43 -64.72
CA GLY A 11 -12.87 -14.55 -63.67
C GLY A 11 -12.54 -15.22 -62.33
N ALA A 12 -11.25 -15.48 -62.11
CA ALA A 12 -10.80 -15.91 -60.79
C ALA A 12 -10.80 -14.69 -59.85
N LEU A 13 -11.84 -14.55 -59.02
CA LEU A 13 -11.87 -13.64 -57.91
C LEU A 13 -11.11 -14.26 -56.75
N ALA A 14 -9.84 -13.88 -56.63
CA ALA A 14 -9.04 -14.12 -55.43
C ALA A 14 -9.56 -13.26 -54.27
N LEU A 15 -10.29 -13.87 -53.37
CA LEU A 15 -10.67 -13.26 -52.11
C LEU A 15 -9.44 -13.27 -51.18
N ALA A 16 -8.66 -12.20 -51.21
CA ALA A 16 -7.58 -11.98 -50.28
C ALA A 16 -8.19 -11.64 -48.88
N ALA A 17 -8.31 -12.65 -48.03
CA ALA A 17 -8.63 -12.45 -46.63
C ALA A 17 -7.42 -11.80 -45.96
N LEU A 18 -7.47 -10.48 -45.79
CA LEU A 18 -6.60 -9.73 -44.92
C LEU A 18 -6.93 -10.08 -43.47
N LEU A 19 -6.26 -11.11 -42.95
CA LEU A 19 -6.16 -11.33 -41.50
C LEU A 19 -5.31 -10.18 -40.89
N ALA A 20 -5.97 -9.08 -40.54
CA ALA A 20 -5.39 -8.11 -39.69
C ALA A 20 -5.23 -8.75 -38.30
N SER A 21 -4.09 -9.39 -38.08
CA SER A 21 -3.63 -9.76 -36.73
C SER A 21 -3.40 -8.46 -35.98
N ALA A 22 -4.43 -7.96 -35.27
CA ALA A 22 -4.29 -6.96 -34.25
C ALA A 22 -3.50 -7.60 -33.13
N CYS A 23 -2.18 -7.51 -33.21
CA CYS A 23 -1.32 -7.70 -32.05
C CYS A 23 -1.73 -6.64 -31.04
N PHE A 24 -2.58 -7.02 -30.08
CA PHE A 24 -2.82 -6.25 -28.88
C PHE A 24 -1.51 -6.30 -28.09
N SER A 25 -0.58 -5.41 -28.43
CA SER A 25 0.57 -5.14 -27.59
C SER A 25 0.03 -4.47 -26.33
N THR A 26 -0.25 -5.25 -25.30
CA THR A 26 -0.39 -4.73 -23.94
C THR A 26 0.99 -4.24 -23.50
N SER A 27 1.38 -3.05 -23.97
CA SER A 27 2.51 -2.36 -23.39
C SER A 27 2.12 -1.99 -21.96
N SER A 28 2.57 -2.80 -21.00
CA SER A 28 2.56 -2.43 -19.59
C SER A 28 3.54 -1.26 -19.48
N GLY A 29 3.06 -0.04 -19.74
CA GLY A 29 3.85 1.18 -19.62
C GLY A 29 4.10 1.47 -18.15
N LYS A 30 5.31 1.90 -17.80
CA LYS A 30 5.55 2.53 -16.50
C LYS A 30 5.04 3.96 -16.54
N SER A 31 4.49 4.46 -15.42
CA SER A 31 4.13 5.87 -15.26
C SER A 31 5.35 6.77 -15.25
N ALA A 32 5.14 8.10 -15.26
CA ALA A 32 6.20 9.08 -15.00
C ALA A 32 6.87 8.87 -13.64
N SER A 33 6.16 8.29 -12.67
CA SER A 33 6.67 7.87 -11.35
C SER A 33 7.44 6.54 -11.37
N GLY A 34 7.47 5.84 -12.51
CA GLY A 34 8.18 4.56 -12.66
C GLY A 34 7.38 3.32 -12.23
N TRP A 35 6.14 3.48 -11.74
CA TRP A 35 5.28 2.38 -11.31
C TRP A 35 4.55 1.69 -12.48
N LEU A 36 4.22 0.42 -12.30
CA LEU A 36 3.38 -0.32 -13.25
C LEU A 36 2.02 0.35 -13.39
N GLN A 37 1.60 0.58 -14.64
CA GLN A 37 0.28 1.12 -14.89
C GLN A 37 -0.78 0.02 -14.91
N PRO A 38 -1.90 0.20 -14.21
CA PRO A 38 -3.02 -0.72 -14.29
C PRO A 38 -3.65 -0.71 -15.68
N SER A 39 -4.22 -1.85 -16.09
CA SER A 39 -5.12 -1.88 -17.24
C SER A 39 -6.32 -0.95 -16.99
N PRO A 40 -7.03 -0.48 -18.03
CA PRO A 40 -8.21 0.38 -17.86
C PRO A 40 -9.27 -0.22 -16.91
N SER A 41 -9.51 -1.53 -17.01
CA SER A 41 -10.45 -2.24 -16.14
C SER A 41 -9.98 -2.30 -14.69
N LEU A 42 -8.69 -2.59 -14.45
CA LEU A 42 -8.13 -2.61 -13.10
C LEU A 42 -8.09 -1.22 -12.49
N ARG A 43 -7.76 -0.18 -13.28
CA ARG A 43 -7.82 1.22 -12.83
C ARG A 43 -9.20 1.57 -12.34
N GLN A 44 -10.25 1.22 -13.10
CA GLN A 44 -11.63 1.48 -12.67
C GLN A 44 -11.96 0.75 -11.36
N GLN A 45 -11.53 -0.50 -11.18
CA GLN A 45 -11.74 -1.23 -9.92
C GLN A 45 -11.03 -0.55 -8.75
N ILE A 46 -9.79 -0.08 -8.92
CA ILE A 46 -9.05 0.66 -7.91
C ILE A 46 -9.79 1.96 -7.55
N ASP A 47 -10.22 2.74 -8.56
CA ASP A 47 -10.98 3.98 -8.37
C ASP A 47 -12.27 3.74 -7.58
N ASP A 48 -13.01 2.67 -7.91
CA ASP A 48 -14.27 2.33 -7.24
C ASP A 48 -14.03 1.93 -5.77
N GLN A 49 -12.96 1.21 -5.46
CA GLN A 49 -12.59 0.89 -4.08
C GLN A 49 -12.16 2.15 -3.31
N ILE A 50 -11.34 3.01 -3.90
CA ILE A 50 -10.91 4.27 -3.28
C ILE A 50 -12.10 5.19 -2.99
N LYS A 51 -13.04 5.33 -3.93
CA LYS A 51 -14.25 6.15 -3.73
C LYS A 51 -15.15 5.67 -2.59
N ARG A 52 -15.11 4.37 -2.29
CA ARG A 52 -15.90 3.77 -1.20
C ARG A 52 -15.24 3.93 0.17
N LEU A 53 -13.92 4.05 0.25
CA LEU A 53 -13.16 4.13 1.51
C LEU A 53 -13.75 5.12 2.54
N PRO A 54 -14.17 6.34 2.16
CA PRO A 54 -14.73 7.29 3.12
C PRO A 54 -16.02 6.83 3.81
N TRP A 55 -16.71 5.86 3.22
CA TRP A 55 -18.05 5.40 3.66
C TRP A 55 -18.02 4.03 4.32
N THR A 56 -16.88 3.32 4.26
CA THR A 56 -16.72 1.99 4.83
C THR A 56 -16.07 2.04 6.20
N HIS A 57 -16.41 1.06 7.04
CA HIS A 57 -15.93 0.94 8.42
C HIS A 57 -15.71 -0.53 8.79
N GLY A 58 -15.00 -0.77 9.87
CA GLY A 58 -14.81 -2.12 10.41
C GLY A 58 -14.22 -3.11 9.40
N ILE A 59 -14.80 -4.27 9.27
CA ILE A 59 -14.32 -5.37 8.43
C ILE A 59 -14.29 -4.98 6.96
N GLU A 60 -15.33 -4.29 6.46
CA GLU A 60 -15.38 -3.87 5.06
C GLU A 60 -14.18 -2.99 4.67
N ARG A 61 -13.81 -2.03 5.54
CA ARG A 61 -12.63 -1.19 5.33
C ARG A 61 -11.33 -2.02 5.32
N VAL A 62 -11.22 -2.99 6.22
CA VAL A 62 -10.06 -3.90 6.28
C VAL A 62 -9.94 -4.73 5.00
N GLU A 63 -11.04 -5.24 4.47
CA GLU A 63 -11.07 -5.99 3.22
C GLU A 63 -10.64 -5.11 2.04
N GLN A 64 -11.10 -3.86 1.97
CA GLN A 64 -10.69 -2.91 0.95
C GLN A 64 -9.18 -2.60 1.02
N ILE A 65 -8.66 -2.33 2.22
CA ILE A 65 -7.23 -2.11 2.45
C ILE A 65 -6.43 -3.33 1.98
N SER A 66 -6.87 -4.53 2.35
CA SER A 66 -6.21 -5.79 1.99
C SER A 66 -6.24 -6.02 0.48
N TRP A 67 -7.37 -5.72 -0.17
CA TRP A 67 -7.49 -5.83 -1.62
C TRP A 67 -6.55 -4.85 -2.34
N LEU A 68 -6.52 -3.57 -1.93
CA LEU A 68 -5.63 -2.56 -2.49
C LEU A 68 -4.14 -2.93 -2.32
N ALA A 69 -3.79 -3.49 -1.16
CA ALA A 69 -2.44 -4.01 -0.91
C ALA A 69 -2.10 -5.21 -1.83
N THR A 70 -3.07 -6.08 -2.09
CA THR A 70 -2.90 -7.23 -2.99
C THR A 70 -2.73 -6.82 -4.45
N VAL A 71 -3.40 -5.75 -4.89
CA VAL A 71 -3.18 -5.16 -6.21
C VAL A 71 -1.72 -4.72 -6.36
N GLY A 72 -1.13 -4.18 -5.31
CA GLY A 72 0.28 -3.81 -5.27
C GLY A 72 0.63 -2.63 -6.17
N GLU A 73 1.74 -2.74 -6.89
CA GLU A 73 2.35 -1.65 -7.67
C GLU A 73 1.38 -0.88 -8.59
N PRO A 74 0.42 -1.53 -9.28
CA PRO A 74 -0.58 -0.81 -10.09
C PRO A 74 -1.46 0.18 -9.32
N ALA A 75 -1.59 0.05 -7.99
CA ALA A 75 -2.36 0.95 -7.14
C ALA A 75 -1.52 2.05 -6.45
N TYR A 76 -0.19 1.98 -6.53
CA TYR A 76 0.68 2.85 -5.72
C TYR A 76 0.47 4.34 -5.98
N GLU A 77 0.36 4.74 -7.22
CA GLU A 77 0.20 6.15 -7.60
C GLU A 77 -1.07 6.75 -6.99
N GLN A 78 -2.19 6.03 -7.10
CA GLN A 78 -3.47 6.44 -6.54
C GLN A 78 -3.49 6.41 -5.01
N LEU A 79 -2.83 5.41 -4.40
CA LEU A 79 -2.70 5.33 -2.94
C LEU A 79 -1.80 6.44 -2.38
N LEU A 80 -0.70 6.79 -3.05
CA LEU A 80 0.15 7.92 -2.67
C LEU A 80 -0.59 9.25 -2.77
N GLU A 81 -1.43 9.43 -3.79
CA GLU A 81 -2.31 10.58 -3.89
C GLU A 81 -3.32 10.60 -2.73
N LEU A 82 -3.94 9.47 -2.43
CA LEU A 82 -4.93 9.33 -1.35
C LEU A 82 -4.32 9.60 0.05
N CYS A 83 -3.02 9.41 0.25
CA CYS A 83 -2.32 9.82 1.47
C CYS A 83 -2.42 11.34 1.72
N THR A 84 -2.74 12.14 0.71
CA THR A 84 -2.95 13.59 0.84
C THR A 84 -4.40 13.99 1.16
N ASP A 85 -5.30 13.04 1.36
CA ASP A 85 -6.70 13.32 1.73
C ASP A 85 -6.76 14.06 3.09
N PRO A 86 -7.56 15.12 3.22
CA PRO A 86 -7.68 15.84 4.49
C PRO A 86 -8.38 15.04 5.60
N ARG A 87 -9.07 13.96 5.27
CA ARG A 87 -9.68 13.03 6.24
C ARG A 87 -8.63 12.04 6.71
N ALA A 88 -8.29 12.11 7.98
CA ALA A 88 -7.22 11.31 8.59
C ALA A 88 -7.46 9.79 8.45
N ASP A 89 -8.69 9.33 8.56
CA ASP A 89 -9.05 7.91 8.44
C ASP A 89 -8.92 7.37 7.01
N VAL A 90 -9.17 8.22 6.00
CA VAL A 90 -8.95 7.87 4.59
C VAL A 90 -7.45 7.81 4.27
N ALA A 91 -6.71 8.84 4.68
CA ALA A 91 -5.24 8.86 4.53
C ALA A 91 -4.58 7.67 5.25
N ALA A 92 -5.03 7.34 6.48
CA ALA A 92 -4.55 6.19 7.23
C ALA A 92 -4.83 4.85 6.50
N SER A 93 -6.00 4.72 5.84
CA SER A 93 -6.33 3.54 5.06
C SER A 93 -5.39 3.35 3.85
N ALA A 94 -5.05 4.46 3.17
CA ALA A 94 -4.07 4.43 2.08
C ALA A 94 -2.67 4.03 2.56
N VAL A 95 -2.23 4.62 3.68
CA VAL A 95 -0.96 4.30 4.34
C VAL A 95 -0.92 2.82 4.76
N ALA A 96 -2.02 2.31 5.35
CA ALA A 96 -2.13 0.91 5.75
C ALA A 96 -2.00 -0.04 4.55
N ALA A 97 -2.64 0.28 3.42
CA ALA A 97 -2.54 -0.50 2.20
C ALA A 97 -1.11 -0.50 1.64
N LEU A 98 -0.45 0.66 1.55
CA LEU A 98 0.93 0.77 1.12
C LEU A 98 1.90 0.01 2.03
N GLY A 99 1.75 0.14 3.36
CA GLY A 99 2.57 -0.59 4.33
C GLY A 99 2.40 -2.11 4.27
N ALA A 100 1.20 -2.59 3.94
CA ALA A 100 0.93 -4.02 3.82
C ALA A 100 1.62 -4.67 2.62
N THR A 101 2.00 -3.91 1.61
CA THR A 101 2.77 -4.42 0.45
C THR A 101 4.20 -4.82 0.80
N ARG A 102 4.78 -4.23 1.87
CA ARG A 102 6.19 -4.41 2.28
C ARG A 102 7.21 -4.05 1.20
N ASP A 103 6.84 -3.22 0.25
CA ASP A 103 7.72 -2.77 -0.83
C ASP A 103 8.56 -1.56 -0.38
N SER A 104 9.85 -1.78 -0.11
CA SER A 104 10.76 -0.74 0.38
C SER A 104 10.92 0.45 -0.58
N ARG A 105 10.60 0.29 -1.87
CA ARG A 105 10.62 1.37 -2.86
C ARG A 105 9.65 2.51 -2.53
N LEU A 106 8.65 2.24 -1.68
CA LEU A 106 7.65 3.22 -1.24
C LEU A 106 8.15 4.18 -0.15
N VAL A 107 9.30 3.91 0.48
CA VAL A 107 9.82 4.75 1.58
C VAL A 107 10.02 6.19 1.15
N GLU A 108 10.78 6.44 0.09
CA GLU A 108 11.05 7.80 -0.39
C GLU A 108 9.81 8.51 -0.96
N PRO A 109 8.96 7.87 -1.79
CA PRO A 109 7.68 8.46 -2.19
C PRO A 109 6.79 8.88 -1.01
N LEU A 110 6.70 8.03 0.04
CA LEU A 110 5.91 8.35 1.23
C LEU A 110 6.49 9.50 2.06
N ARG A 111 7.83 9.62 2.14
CA ARG A 111 8.49 10.77 2.78
C ARG A 111 8.19 12.08 2.05
N ALA A 112 8.01 12.04 0.75
CA ALA A 112 7.68 13.20 -0.07
C ALA A 112 6.19 13.62 0.00
N VAL A 113 5.32 12.82 0.61
CA VAL A 113 3.88 13.13 0.73
C VAL A 113 3.66 14.40 1.54
N LYS A 114 2.86 15.31 0.98
CA LYS A 114 2.39 16.51 1.69
C LYS A 114 1.09 16.20 2.42
N TRP A 115 1.21 15.83 3.68
CA TRP A 115 0.08 15.43 4.53
C TRP A 115 -0.86 16.61 4.78
N LYS A 116 -2.15 16.46 4.50
CA LYS A 116 -3.18 17.49 4.69
C LYS A 116 -4.11 17.21 5.89
N ALA A 117 -4.13 15.98 6.37
CA ALA A 117 -4.99 15.57 7.49
C ALA A 117 -4.57 16.12 8.86
N GLY A 118 -3.55 16.99 8.91
CA GLY A 118 -3.04 17.56 10.17
C GLY A 118 -2.31 16.53 11.04
N ASP A 119 -2.23 16.84 12.35
CA ASP A 119 -1.57 15.97 13.34
C ASP A 119 -2.60 15.04 14.00
N ASP A 120 -3.23 14.19 13.19
CA ASP A 120 -4.10 13.13 13.71
C ASP A 120 -3.26 12.00 14.30
N ARG A 121 -3.60 11.59 15.52
CA ARG A 121 -2.86 10.57 16.28
C ARG A 121 -2.89 9.20 15.58
N SER A 122 -4.03 8.78 15.07
CA SER A 122 -4.18 7.47 14.42
C SER A 122 -3.38 7.43 13.13
N LEU A 123 -3.43 8.50 12.33
CA LEU A 123 -2.63 8.62 11.11
C LEU A 123 -1.13 8.64 11.43
N ARG A 124 -0.70 9.35 12.48
CA ARG A 124 0.70 9.39 12.91
C ARG A 124 1.24 7.99 13.21
N PHE A 125 0.51 7.19 13.97
CA PHE A 125 0.93 5.84 14.30
C PHE A 125 0.87 4.88 13.11
N GLU A 126 -0.18 4.99 12.25
CA GLU A 126 -0.25 4.17 11.05
C GLU A 126 0.90 4.49 10.09
N ARG A 127 1.31 5.75 9.97
CA ARG A 127 2.50 6.13 9.21
C ARG A 127 3.77 5.48 9.77
N ALA A 128 3.98 5.56 11.09
CA ALA A 128 5.14 4.93 11.71
C ALA A 128 5.16 3.41 11.47
N ARG A 129 4.02 2.74 11.63
CA ARG A 129 3.86 1.31 11.33
C ARG A 129 4.16 1.00 9.85
N CYS A 130 3.63 1.81 8.93
CA CYS A 130 3.87 1.66 7.50
C CYS A 130 5.37 1.74 7.19
N PHE A 131 6.05 2.78 7.65
CA PHE A 131 7.48 2.94 7.41
C PHE A 131 8.31 1.76 7.94
N VAL A 132 8.00 1.28 9.16
CA VAL A 132 8.70 0.11 9.71
C VAL A 132 8.43 -1.16 8.88
N ARG A 133 7.19 -1.37 8.41
CA ARG A 133 6.86 -2.48 7.50
C ARG A 133 7.61 -2.40 6.17
N LEU A 134 7.89 -1.20 5.70
CA LEU A 134 8.66 -0.95 4.47
C LEU A 134 10.18 -1.01 4.68
N GLY A 135 10.64 -1.25 5.92
CA GLY A 135 12.06 -1.36 6.27
C GLY A 135 12.70 -0.10 6.82
N ASP A 136 11.96 0.99 7.02
CA ASP A 136 12.47 2.20 7.69
C ASP A 136 12.28 2.09 9.22
N TRP A 137 13.21 1.44 9.87
CA TRP A 137 13.21 1.20 11.31
C TRP A 137 13.41 2.45 12.16
N THR A 138 13.76 3.59 11.58
CA THR A 138 13.89 4.87 12.30
C THR A 138 12.57 5.33 12.92
N GLN A 139 11.44 4.86 12.37
CA GLN A 139 10.11 5.21 12.85
C GLN A 139 9.61 4.33 14.01
N LEU A 140 10.38 3.32 14.42
CA LEU A 140 9.99 2.42 15.51
C LEU A 140 9.85 3.16 16.84
N GLY A 141 10.69 4.18 17.09
CA GLY A 141 10.61 5.04 18.26
C GLY A 141 9.23 5.66 18.46
N ALA A 142 8.60 6.12 17.38
CA ALA A 142 7.25 6.69 17.43
C ALA A 142 6.17 5.71 17.92
N LEU A 143 6.29 4.42 17.57
CA LEU A 143 5.40 3.38 18.09
C LEU A 143 5.66 3.08 19.57
N ILE A 144 6.91 3.12 20.01
CA ILE A 144 7.27 2.95 21.42
C ILE A 144 6.75 4.12 22.25
N ASP A 145 6.86 5.35 21.75
CA ASP A 145 6.29 6.54 22.39
C ASP A 145 4.76 6.44 22.50
N GLY A 146 4.11 5.82 21.52
CA GLY A 146 2.68 5.52 21.55
C GLY A 146 2.24 4.60 22.69
N LEU A 147 3.15 3.84 23.32
CA LEU A 147 2.84 3.07 24.52
C LEU A 147 2.64 3.98 25.77
N ALA A 148 3.09 5.23 25.73
CA ALA A 148 2.90 6.22 26.79
C ALA A 148 1.58 7.00 26.66
N GLU A 149 0.81 6.82 25.60
CA GLU A 149 -0.46 7.53 25.39
C GLU A 149 -1.45 7.31 26.53
N GLU A 150 -2.30 8.29 26.79
CA GLU A 150 -3.32 8.19 27.85
C GLU A 150 -4.43 7.21 27.49
N ASP A 151 -4.74 7.10 26.20
CA ASP A 151 -5.77 6.22 25.67
C ASP A 151 -5.27 4.76 25.57
N ALA A 152 -5.97 3.86 26.26
CA ALA A 152 -5.65 2.43 26.26
C ALA A 152 -5.74 1.78 24.86
N TRP A 153 -6.63 2.27 24.00
CA TRP A 153 -6.72 1.78 22.62
C TRP A 153 -5.49 2.16 21.79
N ALA A 154 -5.03 3.41 21.92
CA ALA A 154 -3.81 3.85 21.24
C ALA A 154 -2.60 3.02 21.69
N ARG A 155 -2.46 2.80 23.01
CA ARG A 155 -1.40 1.93 23.56
C ARG A 155 -1.48 0.50 23.02
N ALA A 156 -2.69 -0.09 23.03
CA ALA A 156 -2.90 -1.47 22.52
C ALA A 156 -2.59 -1.58 21.04
N TRP A 157 -2.97 -0.58 20.26
CA TRP A 157 -2.68 -0.52 18.84
C TRP A 157 -1.18 -0.42 18.55
N CYS A 158 -0.47 0.49 19.24
CA CYS A 158 0.99 0.62 19.12
C CYS A 158 1.71 -0.67 19.54
N LEU A 159 1.25 -1.32 20.62
CA LEU A 159 1.79 -2.61 21.05
C LEU A 159 1.61 -3.70 19.99
N ALA A 160 0.42 -3.79 19.39
CA ALA A 160 0.14 -4.75 18.33
C ALA A 160 1.06 -4.51 17.11
N ALA A 161 1.24 -3.23 16.72
CA ALA A 161 2.16 -2.85 15.66
C ALA A 161 3.61 -3.23 15.99
N LEU A 162 4.08 -2.95 17.21
CA LEU A 162 5.41 -3.30 17.68
C LEU A 162 5.64 -4.83 17.63
N ARG A 163 4.69 -5.61 18.17
CA ARG A 163 4.77 -7.08 18.12
C ARG A 163 4.83 -7.61 16.69
N GLU A 164 4.01 -7.05 15.81
CA GLU A 164 3.96 -7.45 14.40
C GLU A 164 5.30 -7.25 13.70
N VAL A 165 5.90 -6.07 13.86
CA VAL A 165 7.11 -5.71 13.11
C VAL A 165 8.39 -6.23 13.73
N THR A 166 8.44 -6.42 15.06
CA THR A 166 9.65 -6.85 15.78
C THR A 166 9.66 -8.32 16.17
N GLY A 167 8.47 -8.95 16.24
CA GLY A 167 8.30 -10.30 16.80
C GLY A 167 8.55 -10.37 18.31
N GLN A 168 8.70 -9.20 19.01
CA GLN A 168 8.99 -9.17 20.44
C GLN A 168 7.72 -9.04 21.27
N ASP A 169 7.72 -9.68 22.45
CA ASP A 169 6.79 -9.40 23.52
C ASP A 169 7.56 -9.13 24.80
N LEU A 170 7.61 -7.86 25.19
CA LEU A 170 8.38 -7.42 26.35
C LEU A 170 7.49 -7.19 27.58
N GLY A 171 6.32 -7.86 27.61
CA GLY A 171 5.44 -7.89 28.77
C GLY A 171 4.81 -6.54 29.11
N PHE A 172 4.54 -5.68 28.10
CA PHE A 172 3.76 -4.47 28.31
C PHE A 172 2.27 -4.79 28.27
N ASP A 173 1.53 -4.38 29.31
CA ASP A 173 0.06 -4.45 29.32
C ASP A 173 -0.53 -3.04 29.14
N PRO A 174 -1.27 -2.79 28.03
CA PRO A 174 -1.89 -1.47 27.79
C PRO A 174 -2.94 -1.05 28.82
N ARG A 175 -3.46 -2.01 29.61
CA ARG A 175 -4.53 -1.79 30.59
C ARG A 175 -4.04 -1.82 32.05
N ALA A 176 -2.78 -2.18 32.28
CA ALA A 176 -2.21 -2.22 33.61
C ALA A 176 -2.17 -0.83 34.28
N GLU A 177 -1.93 -0.80 35.55
CA GLU A 177 -1.72 0.44 36.33
C GLU A 177 -0.48 1.20 35.86
N ALA A 178 -0.43 2.51 36.12
CA ALA A 178 0.62 3.37 35.61
C ALA A 178 2.06 2.90 35.94
N PRO A 179 2.37 2.43 37.16
CA PRO A 179 3.71 1.93 37.49
C PRO A 179 4.13 0.71 36.67
N GLU A 180 3.22 -0.21 36.41
CA GLU A 180 3.48 -1.41 35.61
C GLU A 180 3.69 -1.06 34.15
N ARG A 181 2.86 -0.13 33.62
CA ARG A 181 3.03 0.38 32.24
C ARG A 181 4.39 1.04 32.08
N ALA A 182 4.82 1.85 33.06
CA ALA A 182 6.12 2.51 33.00
C ALA A 182 7.28 1.50 32.93
N GLN A 183 7.22 0.41 33.69
CA GLN A 183 8.21 -0.66 33.62
C GLN A 183 8.20 -1.36 32.26
N GLY A 184 7.02 -1.64 31.70
CA GLY A 184 6.88 -2.23 30.37
C GLY A 184 7.43 -1.34 29.26
N LEU A 185 7.14 -0.04 29.33
CA LEU A 185 7.66 0.96 28.42
C LEU A 185 9.19 1.05 28.48
N GLU A 186 9.77 1.00 29.67
CA GLU A 186 11.23 1.03 29.85
C GLU A 186 11.89 -0.20 29.24
N ARG A 187 11.28 -1.38 29.34
CA ARG A 187 11.79 -2.57 28.63
C ARG A 187 11.82 -2.39 27.12
N TRP A 188 10.80 -1.77 26.53
CA TRP A 188 10.76 -1.44 25.10
C TRP A 188 11.83 -0.42 24.71
N ARG A 189 12.03 0.62 25.51
CA ARG A 189 13.07 1.63 25.28
C ARG A 189 14.48 1.05 25.37
N THR A 190 14.72 0.22 26.37
CA THR A 190 16.01 -0.47 26.56
C THR A 190 16.30 -1.40 25.39
N TRP A 191 15.32 -2.18 24.96
CA TRP A 191 15.45 -3.06 23.81
C TRP A 191 15.76 -2.27 22.53
N TYR A 192 15.05 -1.18 22.29
CA TYR A 192 15.26 -0.34 21.12
C TYR A 192 16.65 0.33 21.12
N SER A 193 17.08 0.87 22.25
CA SER A 193 18.39 1.51 22.37
C SER A 193 19.54 0.53 22.16
N SER A 194 19.42 -0.72 22.65
CA SER A 194 20.44 -1.74 22.41
C SER A 194 20.56 -2.08 20.90
N ARG A 195 19.45 -2.22 20.22
CA ARG A 195 19.42 -2.53 18.77
C ARG A 195 19.94 -1.39 17.90
N THR A 196 19.66 -0.15 18.31
CA THR A 196 20.15 1.04 17.61
C THR A 196 21.68 1.20 17.80
N SER A 197 22.17 0.97 19.01
CA SER A 197 23.62 1.04 19.30
C SER A 197 24.42 -0.09 18.61
N GLU A 198 23.81 -1.26 18.42
CA GLU A 198 24.40 -2.37 17.66
C GLU A 198 24.36 -2.15 16.14
N GLY A 199 23.75 -1.07 15.65
CA GLY A 199 23.60 -0.78 14.22
C GLY A 199 22.61 -1.69 13.48
N ILE A 200 21.81 -2.48 14.21
CA ILE A 200 20.87 -3.46 13.63
C ILE A 200 19.64 -2.77 13.06
N LEU A 201 19.23 -1.62 13.64
CA LEU A 201 18.05 -0.85 13.23
C LEU A 201 18.43 0.43 12.46
N THR A 202 19.53 0.42 11.75
CA THR A 202 19.89 1.53 10.85
C THR A 202 19.15 1.38 9.52
N PRO A 203 18.72 2.49 8.86
CA PRO A 203 18.16 2.42 7.52
C PRO A 203 19.17 1.76 6.58
N SER A 204 18.72 0.80 5.79
CA SER A 204 19.51 0.34 4.63
C SER A 204 19.76 1.55 3.73
N ARG A 205 21.04 1.82 3.46
CA ARG A 205 21.49 2.88 2.56
C ARG A 205 21.09 2.58 1.11
#